data_b1fe811667f5ee2fae24f8e506d92142
#
_entry.id   b1fe811667f5ee2fae24f8e506d92142
#
_cell.length_a   1.000
_cell.length_b   1.000
_cell.length_c   1.000
_cell.angle_alpha   90.00
_cell.angle_beta   90.00
_cell.angle_gamma   90.00
#
_symmetry.space_group_name_H-M   'P 1'
#
loop_
_entity.id
_entity.type
_entity.pdbx_description
1 polymer ?
#
loop_
_entity_poly.entity_id
_entity_poly.type
_entity_poly.pdbx_seq_one_letter_code
_entity_poly.pdbx_strand_id
1 'polypeptide(L)'
;IISSGEKFGEKNKVIVKTDVKRYKKGVDAVMDLKNGAIDAVVIDEKPAQEFVKNNAKKLKLVVDSAGAEYYCIAITKGNTAYKEEINKQIKAIKKDGTYDKLKAKYIDSAN
;
A
#
# COMPACT_ATOMS: atom_id res chain seq x y z
N ILE A 1 6.20 -5.05 5.33
CA ILE A 1 5.92 -4.42 4.03
C ILE A 1 6.91 -5.03 3.06
N ILE A 2 6.56 -5.90 2.14
CA ILE A 2 7.39 -6.27 0.98
C ILE A 2 7.09 -7.67 0.45
N SER A 3 5.89 -8.10 0.58
CA SER A 3 5.50 -9.28 -0.18
C SER A 3 5.19 -8.95 -1.65
N SER A 4 4.95 -7.67 -1.98
CA SER A 4 4.57 -7.25 -3.33
C SER A 4 5.74 -7.25 -4.32
N GLY A 5 6.94 -6.85 -3.90
CA GLY A 5 8.11 -6.83 -4.79
C GLY A 5 8.59 -8.21 -5.20
N GLU A 6 8.59 -9.17 -4.27
CA GLU A 6 8.92 -10.57 -4.59
C GLU A 6 7.91 -11.16 -5.58
N LYS A 7 6.62 -11.00 -5.30
CA LYS A 7 5.55 -11.47 -6.19
C LYS A 7 5.58 -10.82 -7.57
N PHE A 8 5.94 -9.53 -7.64
CA PHE A 8 6.07 -8.83 -8.90
C PHE A 8 7.23 -9.39 -9.73
N GLY A 9 8.40 -9.59 -9.14
CA GLY A 9 9.56 -10.19 -9.79
C GLY A 9 9.27 -11.61 -10.31
N GLU A 10 8.64 -12.45 -9.51
CA GLU A 10 8.25 -13.80 -9.89
C GLU A 10 7.25 -13.83 -11.05
N LYS A 11 6.23 -12.97 -11.01
CA LYS A 11 5.16 -12.93 -12.01
C LYS A 11 5.63 -12.47 -13.38
N ASN A 12 6.53 -11.49 -13.44
CA ASN A 12 6.89 -10.85 -14.71
C ASN A 12 8.16 -11.42 -15.35
N LYS A 13 8.91 -12.29 -14.68
CA LYS A 13 10.17 -12.91 -15.18
C LYS A 13 11.20 -11.94 -15.75
N VAL A 14 11.07 -10.66 -15.45
CA VAL A 14 11.88 -9.58 -16.06
C VAL A 14 13.20 -9.36 -15.32
N ILE A 15 13.27 -9.79 -14.06
CA ILE A 15 14.43 -9.55 -13.22
C ILE A 15 15.10 -10.89 -12.91
N VAL A 16 16.19 -11.14 -13.58
CA VAL A 16 16.93 -12.40 -13.52
C VAL A 16 17.65 -12.62 -12.19
N LYS A 17 17.93 -11.54 -11.47
CA LYS A 17 18.57 -11.61 -10.14
C LYS A 17 18.29 -10.31 -9.39
N THR A 18 17.34 -10.33 -8.45
CA THR A 18 17.05 -9.21 -7.56
C THR A 18 17.37 -9.62 -6.13
N ASP A 19 18.18 -8.82 -5.47
CA ASP A 19 18.40 -8.94 -4.03
C ASP A 19 17.32 -8.12 -3.30
N VAL A 20 16.42 -8.80 -2.60
CA VAL A 20 15.28 -8.17 -1.91
C VAL A 20 15.62 -7.91 -0.44
N LYS A 21 15.88 -6.65 -0.13
CA LYS A 21 16.10 -6.17 1.24
C LYS A 21 14.77 -5.76 1.87
N ARG A 22 14.47 -6.30 3.06
CA ARG A 22 13.21 -6.03 3.78
C ARG A 22 13.40 -4.99 4.87
N TYR A 23 12.46 -4.04 4.97
CA TYR A 23 12.47 -2.97 5.95
C TYR A 23 11.21 -3.02 6.82
N LYS A 24 11.34 -2.66 8.09
CA LYS A 24 10.20 -2.53 9.01
C LYS A 24 9.42 -1.24 8.76
N LYS A 25 10.07 -0.19 8.26
CA LYS A 25 9.46 1.12 7.99
C LYS A 25 9.83 1.59 6.59
N GLY A 26 8.87 2.18 5.88
CA GLY A 26 9.09 2.74 4.54
C GLY A 26 10.11 3.87 4.52
N VAL A 27 10.18 4.68 5.59
CA VAL A 27 11.17 5.76 5.70
C VAL A 27 12.61 5.25 5.66
N ASP A 28 12.90 4.11 6.28
CA ASP A 28 14.25 3.53 6.30
C ASP A 28 14.63 3.03 4.90
N ALA A 29 13.70 2.40 4.19
CA ALA A 29 13.90 1.99 2.79
C ALA A 29 14.17 3.20 1.88
N VAL A 30 13.40 4.27 2.02
CA VAL A 30 13.57 5.50 1.24
C VAL A 30 14.89 6.19 1.57
N MET A 31 15.37 6.13 2.79
CA MET A 31 16.67 6.66 3.16
C MET A 31 17.81 5.90 2.46
N ASP A 32 17.76 4.56 2.48
CA ASP A 32 18.74 3.71 1.77
C ASP A 32 18.70 3.95 0.24
N LEU A 33 17.51 4.15 -0.35
CA LEU A 33 17.36 4.53 -1.75
C LEU A 33 18.04 5.88 -2.05
N LYS A 34 17.82 6.88 -1.21
CA LYS A 34 18.44 8.22 -1.38
C LYS A 34 19.94 8.20 -1.24
N ASN A 35 20.47 7.26 -0.46
CA ASN A 35 21.92 7.08 -0.24
C ASN A 35 22.57 6.15 -1.27
N GLY A 36 21.79 5.59 -2.21
CA GLY A 36 22.28 4.67 -3.24
C GLY A 36 22.61 3.27 -2.74
N ALA A 37 22.15 2.90 -1.55
CA ALA A 37 22.34 1.56 -0.98
C ALA A 37 21.37 0.51 -1.57
N ILE A 38 20.30 0.97 -2.22
CA ILE A 38 19.34 0.18 -2.99
C ILE A 38 18.88 0.98 -4.20
N ASP A 39 18.37 0.28 -5.23
CA ASP A 39 18.03 0.88 -6.53
C ASP A 39 16.53 1.26 -6.62
N ALA A 40 15.66 0.58 -5.88
CA ALA A 40 14.22 0.83 -5.90
C ALA A 40 13.56 0.47 -4.56
N VAL A 41 12.42 1.09 -4.29
CA VAL A 41 11.53 0.75 -3.17
C VAL A 41 10.16 0.41 -3.72
N VAL A 42 9.64 -0.76 -3.37
CA VAL A 42 8.26 -1.16 -3.66
C VAL A 42 7.42 -0.97 -2.39
N ILE A 43 6.43 -0.12 -2.48
CA ILE A 43 5.56 0.28 -1.37
C ILE A 43 4.21 0.72 -1.93
N ASP A 44 3.17 0.78 -1.11
CA ASP A 44 1.85 1.28 -1.51
C ASP A 44 1.93 2.67 -2.15
N GLU A 45 1.07 2.94 -3.12
CA GLU A 45 1.12 4.15 -3.94
C GLU A 45 1.04 5.44 -3.10
N LYS A 46 0.13 5.53 -2.14
CA LYS A 46 -0.05 6.76 -1.35
C LYS A 46 1.19 7.13 -0.52
N PRO A 47 1.78 6.24 0.28
CA PRO A 47 3.07 6.52 0.91
C PRO A 47 4.17 6.86 -0.09
N ALA A 48 4.20 6.21 -1.26
CA ALA A 48 5.20 6.51 -2.30
C ALA A 48 5.04 7.94 -2.83
N GLN A 49 3.81 8.39 -3.09
CA GLN A 49 3.51 9.77 -3.51
C GLN A 49 4.04 10.79 -2.48
N GLU A 50 3.79 10.57 -1.18
CA GLU A 50 4.27 11.46 -0.13
C GLU A 50 5.80 11.51 -0.04
N PHE A 51 6.47 10.37 -0.17
CA PHE A 51 7.93 10.34 -0.20
C PHE A 51 8.50 11.09 -1.41
N VAL A 52 7.90 10.94 -2.58
CA VAL A 52 8.34 11.63 -3.80
C VAL A 52 8.07 13.12 -3.70
N LYS A 53 6.88 13.54 -3.23
CA LYS A 53 6.53 14.96 -3.00
C LYS A 53 7.58 15.67 -2.14
N ASN A 54 7.98 15.04 -1.05
CA ASN A 54 8.98 15.58 -0.13
C ASN A 54 10.44 15.45 -0.63
N ASN A 55 10.68 14.74 -1.73
CA ASN A 55 12.03 14.47 -2.25
C ASN A 55 12.09 14.53 -3.80
N ALA A 56 11.30 15.39 -4.44
CA ALA A 56 11.09 15.43 -5.88
C ALA A 56 12.38 15.56 -6.73
N LYS A 57 13.46 16.13 -6.17
CA LYS A 57 14.77 16.25 -6.86
C LYS A 57 15.55 14.93 -6.91
N LYS A 58 15.23 13.95 -6.06
CA LYS A 58 16.00 12.71 -5.90
C LYS A 58 15.19 11.44 -6.16
N LEU A 59 13.87 11.51 -6.07
CA LEU A 59 13.00 10.36 -6.20
C LEU A 59 12.03 10.55 -7.35
N LYS A 60 11.72 9.44 -8.03
CA LYS A 60 10.71 9.34 -9.08
C LYS A 60 9.70 8.27 -8.69
N LEU A 61 8.42 8.55 -8.88
CA LEU A 61 7.36 7.56 -8.75
C LEU A 61 7.17 6.83 -10.07
N VAL A 62 7.09 5.51 -9.98
CA VAL A 62 6.61 4.65 -11.07
C VAL A 62 5.38 3.92 -10.52
N VAL A 63 4.23 4.16 -11.12
CA VAL A 63 2.99 3.49 -10.75
C VAL A 63 2.84 2.25 -11.60
N ASP A 64 2.64 1.10 -10.96
CA ASP A 64 2.29 -0.15 -11.63
C ASP A 64 0.85 -0.52 -11.26
N SER A 65 0.01 -0.68 -12.27
CA SER A 65 -1.38 -1.10 -12.14
C SER A 65 -1.55 -2.61 -11.94
N ALA A 66 -0.65 -3.25 -11.20
CA ALA A 66 -0.63 -4.72 -11.01
C ALA A 66 -1.90 -5.30 -10.34
N GLY A 67 -2.90 -4.50 -10.06
CA GLY A 67 -4.22 -4.91 -9.58
C GLY A 67 -4.66 -4.15 -8.32
N ALA A 68 -5.94 -4.26 -8.01
CA ALA A 68 -6.51 -3.70 -6.79
C ALA A 68 -6.06 -4.49 -5.57
N GLU A 69 -5.63 -3.80 -4.52
CA GLU A 69 -5.41 -4.41 -3.21
C GLU A 69 -6.71 -4.49 -2.43
N TYR A 70 -6.85 -5.57 -1.65
CA TYR A 70 -8.01 -5.77 -0.80
C TYR A 70 -7.61 -5.62 0.66
N TYR A 71 -8.36 -4.80 1.37
CA TYR A 71 -8.21 -4.61 2.82
C TYR A 71 -9.32 -5.35 3.54
N CYS A 72 -9.03 -5.90 4.71
CA CYS A 72 -9.99 -6.62 5.53
C CYS A 72 -9.83 -6.28 7.01
N ILE A 73 -10.90 -6.52 7.77
CA ILE A 73 -10.90 -6.42 9.23
C ILE A 73 -10.75 -7.84 9.78
N ALA A 74 -9.69 -8.09 10.53
CA ALA A 74 -9.49 -9.35 11.23
C ALA A 74 -10.21 -9.33 12.58
N ILE A 75 -10.92 -10.41 12.88
CA ILE A 75 -11.59 -10.62 14.17
C ILE A 75 -11.26 -12.00 14.73
N THR A 76 -11.49 -12.21 16.01
CA THR A 76 -11.30 -13.50 16.66
C THR A 76 -12.16 -14.57 16.00
N LYS A 77 -11.55 -15.73 15.69
CA LYS A 77 -12.23 -16.88 15.10
C LYS A 77 -13.39 -17.33 15.99
N GLY A 78 -14.56 -17.59 15.38
CA GLY A 78 -15.76 -18.01 16.08
C GLY A 78 -16.66 -16.87 16.55
N ASN A 79 -16.23 -15.61 16.53
CA ASN A 79 -17.07 -14.47 16.89
C ASN A 79 -17.98 -14.04 15.72
N THR A 80 -18.95 -14.91 15.40
CA THR A 80 -19.86 -14.71 14.25
C THR A 80 -20.75 -13.49 14.44
N ALA A 81 -21.28 -13.28 15.65
CA ALA A 81 -22.15 -12.14 15.92
C ALA A 81 -21.44 -10.79 15.66
N TYR A 82 -20.21 -10.66 16.09
CA TYR A 82 -19.43 -9.46 15.86
C TYR A 82 -19.08 -9.26 14.36
N LYS A 83 -18.79 -10.36 13.66
CA LYS A 83 -18.57 -10.32 12.20
C LYS A 83 -19.81 -9.81 11.46
N GLU A 84 -20.99 -10.30 11.83
CA GLU A 84 -22.25 -9.90 11.21
C GLU A 84 -22.56 -8.43 11.46
N GLU A 85 -22.35 -7.95 12.69
CA GLU A 85 -22.56 -6.54 13.01
C GLU A 85 -21.59 -5.63 12.25
N ILE A 86 -20.29 -5.95 12.18
CA ILE A 86 -19.32 -5.19 11.38
C ILE A 86 -19.74 -5.16 9.91
N ASN A 87 -20.11 -6.30 9.33
CA ASN A 87 -20.54 -6.36 7.93
C ASN A 87 -21.81 -5.54 7.68
N LYS A 88 -22.74 -5.51 8.63
CA LYS A 88 -23.95 -4.67 8.57
C LYS A 88 -23.58 -3.19 8.57
N GLN A 89 -22.68 -2.76 9.46
CA GLN A 89 -22.22 -1.38 9.52
C GLN A 89 -21.46 -0.97 8.24
N ILE A 90 -20.59 -1.83 7.70
CA ILE A 90 -19.91 -1.56 6.42
C ILE A 90 -20.92 -1.36 5.28
N LYS A 91 -21.97 -2.19 5.23
CA LYS A 91 -23.04 -2.03 4.23
C LYS A 91 -23.80 -0.71 4.43
N ALA A 92 -24.08 -0.32 5.67
CA ALA A 92 -24.77 0.91 6.00
C ALA A 92 -23.98 2.15 5.56
N ILE A 93 -22.71 2.25 5.93
CA ILE A 93 -21.86 3.40 5.55
C ILE A 93 -21.58 3.50 4.05
N LYS A 94 -21.63 2.38 3.32
CA LYS A 94 -21.56 2.39 1.85
C LYS A 94 -22.86 2.89 1.22
N LYS A 95 -24.02 2.56 1.84
CA LYS A 95 -25.34 2.95 1.33
C LYS A 95 -25.64 4.43 1.58
N ASP A 96 -25.25 4.98 2.72
CA ASP A 96 -25.54 6.36 3.11
C ASP A 96 -24.50 7.39 2.60
N GLY A 97 -23.49 6.94 1.86
CA GLY A 97 -22.43 7.79 1.29
C GLY A 97 -21.33 8.19 2.29
N THR A 98 -21.38 7.72 3.53
CA THR A 98 -20.34 7.98 4.53
C THR A 98 -18.99 7.41 4.08
N TYR A 99 -18.99 6.22 3.48
CA TYR A 99 -17.78 5.60 2.94
C TYR A 99 -17.11 6.49 1.89
N ASP A 100 -17.89 7.03 0.95
CA ASP A 100 -17.36 7.88 -0.13
C ASP A 100 -16.81 9.20 0.42
N LYS A 101 -17.46 9.79 1.42
CA LYS A 101 -16.96 10.98 2.12
C LYS A 101 -15.62 10.70 2.84
N LEU A 102 -15.52 9.57 3.52
CA LEU A 102 -14.28 9.18 4.19
C LEU A 102 -13.16 8.89 3.19
N LYS A 103 -13.48 8.19 2.11
CA LYS A 103 -12.54 7.92 1.02
C LYS A 103 -12.03 9.22 0.41
N ALA A 104 -12.91 10.13 0.03
CA ALA A 104 -12.54 11.44 -0.50
C ALA A 104 -11.65 12.23 0.47
N LYS A 105 -11.98 12.21 1.77
CA LYS A 105 -11.22 12.95 2.79
C LYS A 105 -9.83 12.37 3.07
N TYR A 106 -9.68 11.05 3.10
CA TYR A 106 -8.45 10.41 3.63
C TYR A 106 -7.64 9.67 2.55
N ILE A 107 -8.25 9.37 1.42
CA ILE A 107 -7.59 8.64 0.34
C ILE A 107 -7.43 9.51 -0.89
N ASP A 108 -8.48 10.19 -1.34
CA ASP A 108 -8.47 10.94 -2.60
C ASP A 108 -7.94 12.37 -2.43
N SER A 109 -8.06 12.99 -1.25
CA SER A 109 -7.56 14.35 -0.96
C SER A 109 -6.05 14.45 -0.75
N ALA A 110 -5.32 13.36 -0.87
CA ALA A 110 -3.85 13.33 -0.80
C ALA A 110 -3.19 13.60 -2.17
N ASN A 111 -3.88 14.33 -3.06
CA ASN A 111 -3.34 14.83 -4.33
C ASN A 111 -2.84 16.27 -4.18
#